data_d8a38677db1c3bdb92cca7155420e367
#
_entry.id   d8a38677db1c3bdb92cca7155420e367
#
_cell.length_a   1.000
_cell.length_b   1.000
_cell.length_c   1.000
_cell.angle_alpha   90.00
_cell.angle_beta   90.00
_cell.angle_gamma   90.00
#
_symmetry.space_group_name_H-M   'P 1'
#
loop_
_entity.id
_entity.type
_entity.pdbx_description
1 polymer ?
#
loop_
_entity_poly.entity_id
_entity_poly.type
_entity_poly.pdbx_seq_one_letter_code
_entity_poly.pdbx_strand_id
1 'polypeptide(L)'
;MPGTLARIVDPDDPATVLPPGTAGELVVKGPQVFLGYRDAEQVLLPDGWLPTGDIAQMDDDGYFTIVDRKKDLIIAGGFNIYPAEVEDAIGAIDGVAESCVIGLPDRYRGETVKAFVVLRPGSSVTVEEIRDHCAAVLSAYKIPREIELRDDLPRTVVGKALRRLLVAEELEKAGGS
;
A
#
# COMPACT_ATOMS: atom_id res chain seq x y z
N MET A 1 -13.40 -21.66 1.83
CA MET A 1 -12.91 -23.06 1.87
C MET A 1 -13.30 -23.64 3.21
N PRO A 2 -13.89 -24.85 3.25
CA PRO A 2 -14.24 -25.49 4.53
C PRO A 2 -13.01 -25.67 5.43
N GLY A 3 -13.13 -25.27 6.70
CA GLY A 3 -12.05 -25.41 7.68
C GLY A 3 -10.98 -24.31 7.64
N THR A 4 -11.11 -23.29 6.78
CA THR A 4 -10.25 -22.11 6.80
C THR A 4 -10.85 -21.07 7.74
N LEU A 5 -10.05 -20.60 8.68
CA LEU A 5 -10.34 -19.44 9.52
C LEU A 5 -9.55 -18.25 8.99
N ALA A 6 -10.13 -17.07 9.04
CA ALA A 6 -9.49 -15.80 8.69
C ALA A 6 -9.88 -14.74 9.71
N ARG A 7 -8.99 -13.80 9.98
CA ARG A 7 -9.25 -12.64 10.83
C ARG A 7 -8.32 -11.48 10.46
N ILE A 8 -8.68 -10.29 10.86
CA ILE A 8 -7.84 -9.09 10.74
C ILE A 8 -7.18 -8.84 12.09
N VAL A 9 -5.88 -8.60 12.08
CA VAL A 9 -5.08 -8.28 13.27
C VAL A 9 -4.33 -6.97 13.08
N ASP A 10 -3.95 -6.37 14.19
CA ASP A 10 -3.08 -5.20 14.16
C ASP A 10 -1.73 -5.58 13.51
N PRO A 11 -1.25 -4.83 12.49
CA PRO A 11 0.00 -5.13 11.81
C PRO A 11 1.23 -5.09 12.71
N ASP A 12 1.21 -4.29 13.78
CA ASP A 12 2.32 -4.11 14.73
C ASP A 12 2.18 -5.04 15.95
N ASP A 13 0.96 -5.43 16.30
CA ASP A 13 0.66 -6.39 17.39
C ASP A 13 -0.30 -7.49 16.89
N PRO A 14 0.20 -8.56 16.28
CA PRO A 14 -0.64 -9.64 15.74
C PRO A 14 -1.49 -10.41 16.77
N ALA A 15 -1.29 -10.17 18.07
CA ALA A 15 -2.15 -10.72 19.12
C ALA A 15 -3.48 -9.96 19.21
N THR A 16 -3.51 -8.71 18.79
CA THR A 16 -4.70 -7.86 18.81
C THR A 16 -5.57 -8.09 17.58
N VAL A 17 -6.77 -8.65 17.76
CA VAL A 17 -7.76 -8.83 16.69
C VAL A 17 -8.55 -7.53 16.51
N LEU A 18 -8.64 -7.05 15.27
CA LEU A 18 -9.36 -5.82 14.94
C LEU A 18 -10.84 -6.10 14.63
N PRO A 19 -11.75 -5.15 14.97
CA PRO A 19 -13.16 -5.27 14.69
C PRO A 19 -13.46 -5.09 13.19
N PRO A 20 -14.65 -5.53 12.71
CA PRO A 20 -15.13 -5.21 11.37
C PRO A 20 -15.03 -3.70 11.07
N GLY A 21 -14.77 -3.36 9.81
CA GLY A 21 -14.59 -1.98 9.38
C GLY A 21 -13.19 -1.40 9.63
N THR A 22 -12.29 -2.14 10.30
CA THR A 22 -10.93 -1.68 10.57
C THR A 22 -9.94 -2.43 9.68
N ALA A 23 -9.07 -1.68 9.01
CA ALA A 23 -8.01 -2.26 8.19
C ALA A 23 -6.86 -2.76 9.05
N GLY A 24 -6.33 -3.96 8.73
CA GLY A 24 -5.20 -4.58 9.41
C GLY A 24 -4.66 -5.76 8.61
N GLU A 25 -3.68 -6.48 9.15
CA GLU A 25 -3.11 -7.64 8.47
C GLU A 25 -4.09 -8.81 8.46
N LEU A 26 -4.34 -9.34 7.27
CA LEU A 26 -5.10 -10.58 7.11
C LEU A 26 -4.24 -11.76 7.55
N VAL A 27 -4.71 -12.51 8.53
CA VAL A 27 -4.11 -13.77 8.94
C VAL A 27 -5.07 -14.93 8.74
N VAL A 28 -4.54 -16.07 8.29
CA VAL A 28 -5.34 -17.26 7.96
C VAL A 28 -4.82 -18.48 8.69
N LYS A 29 -5.73 -19.40 9.01
CA LYS A 29 -5.42 -20.69 9.64
C LYS A 29 -6.30 -21.78 9.05
N GLY A 30 -5.73 -22.93 8.75
CA GLY A 30 -6.50 -24.05 8.20
C GLY A 30 -5.62 -25.19 7.72
N PRO A 31 -6.22 -26.31 7.31
CA PRO A 31 -5.48 -27.50 6.89
C PRO A 31 -4.65 -27.30 5.62
N GLN A 32 -4.94 -26.28 4.83
CA GLN A 32 -4.20 -25.92 3.61
C GLN A 32 -3.02 -24.98 3.85
N VAL A 33 -2.88 -24.45 5.09
CA VAL A 33 -1.74 -23.58 5.43
C VAL A 33 -0.50 -24.45 5.53
N PHE A 34 0.56 -24.08 4.81
CA PHE A 34 1.82 -24.79 4.84
C PHE A 34 2.52 -24.61 6.21
N LEU A 35 3.34 -25.60 6.59
CA LEU A 35 4.00 -25.62 7.89
C LEU A 35 5.23 -24.69 7.98
N GLY A 36 5.67 -24.12 6.86
CA GLY A 36 6.82 -23.23 6.77
C GLY A 36 7.66 -23.52 5.54
N TYR A 37 8.66 -22.68 5.29
CA TYR A 37 9.68 -22.89 4.26
C TYR A 37 10.82 -23.76 4.81
N ARG A 38 11.47 -24.55 3.94
CA ARG A 38 12.46 -25.56 4.32
C ARG A 38 13.67 -24.99 5.08
N ASP A 39 14.06 -23.74 4.77
CA ASP A 39 15.27 -23.10 5.30
C ASP A 39 14.99 -21.69 5.85
N ALA A 40 13.74 -21.40 6.25
CA ALA A 40 13.36 -20.10 6.79
C ALA A 40 12.94 -20.20 8.26
N GLU A 41 13.16 -19.12 8.99
CA GLU A 41 12.63 -18.92 10.34
C GLU A 41 11.11 -19.08 10.37
N GLN A 42 10.56 -19.26 11.55
CA GLN A 42 9.15 -19.48 11.79
C GLN A 42 8.26 -18.44 11.11
N VAL A 43 7.53 -18.84 10.06
CA VAL A 43 6.63 -17.96 9.30
C VAL A 43 5.28 -17.80 10.00
N LEU A 44 4.88 -18.82 10.79
CA LEU A 44 3.60 -18.83 11.47
C LEU A 44 3.68 -18.06 12.80
N LEU A 45 2.63 -17.29 13.07
CA LEU A 45 2.38 -16.70 14.37
C LEU A 45 2.13 -17.80 15.42
N PRO A 46 2.18 -17.48 16.73
CA PRO A 46 1.69 -18.38 17.76
C PRO A 46 0.32 -18.95 17.40
N ASP A 47 0.06 -20.20 17.78
CA ASP A 47 -1.19 -20.91 17.48
C ASP A 47 -1.43 -21.26 16.00
N GLY A 48 -0.41 -21.15 15.13
CA GLY A 48 -0.45 -21.62 13.75
C GLY A 48 -1.22 -20.73 12.76
N TRP A 49 -1.32 -19.45 13.02
CA TRP A 49 -1.82 -18.47 12.06
C TRP A 49 -0.72 -18.06 11.08
N LEU A 50 -1.06 -18.00 9.79
CA LEU A 50 -0.19 -17.50 8.73
C LEU A 50 -0.49 -16.03 8.46
N PRO A 51 0.46 -15.11 8.70
CA PRO A 51 0.36 -13.75 8.19
C PRO A 51 0.50 -13.76 6.67
N THR A 52 -0.48 -13.17 5.96
CA THR A 52 -0.48 -13.18 4.50
C THR A 52 0.42 -12.09 3.91
N GLY A 53 0.74 -11.08 4.72
CA GLY A 53 1.39 -9.86 4.26
C GLY A 53 0.45 -8.94 3.47
N ASP A 54 -0.85 -9.25 3.42
CA ASP A 54 -1.87 -8.40 2.84
C ASP A 54 -2.60 -7.64 3.94
N ILE A 55 -2.83 -6.35 3.73
CA ILE A 55 -3.72 -5.55 4.56
C ILE A 55 -5.13 -5.70 3.98
N ALA A 56 -6.08 -6.02 4.85
CA ALA A 56 -7.45 -6.21 4.47
C ALA A 56 -8.40 -5.59 5.51
N GLN A 57 -9.64 -5.43 5.12
CA GLN A 57 -10.74 -5.03 5.97
C GLN A 57 -11.84 -6.08 5.88
N MET A 58 -12.45 -6.41 7.00
CA MET A 58 -13.62 -7.31 7.03
C MET A 58 -14.88 -6.48 7.24
N ASP A 59 -15.93 -6.74 6.48
CA ASP A 59 -17.23 -6.12 6.71
C ASP A 59 -18.05 -6.90 7.76
N ASP A 60 -19.24 -6.37 8.10
CA ASP A 60 -20.14 -6.96 9.07
C ASP A 60 -20.73 -8.32 8.61
N ASP A 61 -20.72 -8.58 7.31
CA ASP A 61 -21.18 -9.83 6.72
C ASP A 61 -20.06 -10.89 6.64
N GLY A 62 -18.81 -10.52 7.02
CA GLY A 62 -17.65 -11.40 7.07
C GLY A 62 -16.90 -11.54 5.74
N TYR A 63 -17.12 -10.64 4.76
CA TYR A 63 -16.32 -10.57 3.55
C TYR A 63 -15.05 -9.77 3.79
N PHE A 64 -13.97 -10.23 3.17
CA PHE A 64 -12.67 -9.58 3.25
C PHE A 64 -12.36 -8.83 1.95
N THR A 65 -12.04 -7.55 2.06
CA THR A 65 -11.56 -6.72 0.97
C THR A 65 -10.08 -6.43 1.18
N ILE A 66 -9.23 -6.78 0.22
CA ILE A 66 -7.80 -6.45 0.26
C ILE A 66 -7.67 -4.95 -0.01
N VAL A 67 -6.97 -4.26 0.89
CA VAL A 67 -6.70 -2.83 0.83
C VAL A 67 -5.34 -2.57 0.21
N ASP A 68 -4.29 -3.25 0.72
CA ASP A 68 -2.91 -3.05 0.25
C ASP A 68 -2.00 -4.21 0.68
N ARG A 69 -0.69 -4.06 0.47
CA ARG A 69 0.37 -4.93 0.99
C ARG A 69 1.01 -4.32 2.22
N LYS A 70 1.20 -5.13 3.28
CA LYS A 70 1.88 -4.69 4.53
C LYS A 70 3.26 -4.06 4.26
N LYS A 71 4.04 -4.65 3.35
CA LYS A 71 5.39 -4.19 3.00
C LYS A 71 5.42 -2.87 2.21
N ASP A 72 4.30 -2.48 1.61
CA ASP A 72 4.15 -1.27 0.81
C ASP A 72 3.51 -0.13 1.64
N LEU A 73 3.13 -0.41 2.90
CA LEU A 73 2.58 0.56 3.85
C LEU A 73 3.59 1.69 4.10
N ILE A 74 3.14 2.92 3.99
CA ILE A 74 3.94 4.12 4.25
C ILE A 74 3.66 4.59 5.68
N ILE A 75 4.71 4.75 6.48
CA ILE A 75 4.60 5.22 7.87
C ILE A 75 5.10 6.66 7.96
N ALA A 76 4.19 7.61 7.85
CA ALA A 76 4.51 9.03 7.85
C ALA A 76 3.96 9.75 9.09
N GLY A 77 4.84 10.23 9.97
CA GLY A 77 4.45 10.95 11.18
C GLY A 77 3.62 10.12 12.16
N GLY A 78 3.83 8.79 12.19
CA GLY A 78 3.08 7.85 13.04
C GLY A 78 1.72 7.43 12.45
N PHE A 79 1.41 7.81 11.22
CA PHE A 79 0.20 7.39 10.53
C PHE A 79 0.50 6.33 9.48
N ASN A 80 -0.34 5.31 9.42
CA ASN A 80 -0.33 4.30 8.38
C ASN A 80 -1.06 4.83 7.15
N ILE A 81 -0.34 4.94 6.03
CA ILE A 81 -0.86 5.40 4.75
C ILE A 81 -0.79 4.23 3.76
N TYR A 82 -1.91 3.87 3.21
CA TYR A 82 -2.03 2.83 2.21
C TYR A 82 -1.83 3.44 0.81
N PRO A 83 -0.77 3.07 0.07
CA PRO A 83 -0.55 3.58 -1.30
C PRO A 83 -1.77 3.44 -2.20
N ALA A 84 -2.48 2.32 -2.14
CA ALA A 84 -3.65 2.09 -2.97
C ALA A 84 -4.75 3.14 -2.76
N GLU A 85 -5.00 3.59 -1.53
CA GLU A 85 -5.99 4.63 -1.24
C GLU A 85 -5.64 5.97 -1.90
N VAL A 86 -4.35 6.30 -1.93
CA VAL A 86 -3.88 7.53 -2.60
C VAL A 86 -3.90 7.36 -4.13
N GLU A 87 -3.55 6.18 -4.62
CA GLU A 87 -3.62 5.82 -6.04
C GLU A 87 -5.06 5.88 -6.57
N ASP A 88 -6.02 5.36 -5.80
CA ASP A 88 -7.46 5.41 -6.14
C ASP A 88 -7.97 6.85 -6.21
N ALA A 89 -7.56 7.71 -5.26
CA ALA A 89 -7.92 9.13 -5.29
C ALA A 89 -7.35 9.84 -6.53
N ILE A 90 -6.09 9.59 -6.88
CA ILE A 90 -5.45 10.15 -8.08
C ILE A 90 -6.10 9.58 -9.35
N GLY A 91 -6.39 8.28 -9.37
CA GLY A 91 -7.02 7.58 -10.50
C GLY A 91 -8.45 8.04 -10.82
N ALA A 92 -9.14 8.64 -9.84
CA ALA A 92 -10.48 9.23 -10.04
C ALA A 92 -10.46 10.52 -10.88
N ILE A 93 -9.27 11.12 -11.09
CA ILE A 93 -9.13 12.35 -11.89
C ILE A 93 -9.24 12.00 -13.38
N ASP A 94 -10.20 12.62 -14.09
CA ASP A 94 -10.28 12.46 -15.54
C ASP A 94 -9.01 13.01 -16.21
N GLY A 95 -8.41 12.20 -17.06
CA GLY A 95 -7.12 12.51 -17.71
C GLY A 95 -5.91 11.84 -17.06
N VAL A 96 -6.04 11.20 -15.90
CA VAL A 96 -5.02 10.30 -15.34
C VAL A 96 -5.19 8.90 -15.94
N ALA A 97 -4.10 8.33 -16.45
CA ALA A 97 -4.05 6.97 -16.96
C ALA A 97 -3.70 5.97 -15.86
N GLU A 98 -2.70 6.31 -15.04
CA GLU A 98 -2.16 5.43 -14.02
C GLU A 98 -1.40 6.26 -12.97
N SER A 99 -1.32 5.74 -11.76
CA SER A 99 -0.45 6.29 -10.72
C SER A 99 0.25 5.19 -9.94
N CYS A 100 1.38 5.53 -9.32
CA CYS A 100 2.08 4.66 -8.38
C CYS A 100 2.59 5.52 -7.22
N VAL A 101 2.22 5.13 -6.02
CA VAL A 101 2.56 5.86 -4.79
C VAL A 101 3.57 5.08 -3.99
N ILE A 102 4.60 5.78 -3.50
CA ILE A 102 5.67 5.20 -2.68
C ILE A 102 5.93 6.03 -1.43
N GLY A 103 6.47 5.37 -0.40
CA GLY A 103 7.12 6.03 0.74
C GLY A 103 8.59 6.28 0.45
N LEU A 104 9.07 7.45 0.83
CA LEU A 104 10.50 7.79 0.80
C LEU A 104 10.95 8.23 2.19
N PRO A 105 12.21 7.95 2.58
CA PRO A 105 12.72 8.37 3.87
C PRO A 105 12.60 9.88 4.08
N ASP A 106 12.05 10.30 5.21
CA ASP A 106 11.95 11.69 5.64
C ASP A 106 12.55 11.84 7.05
N ARG A 107 13.41 12.84 7.23
CA ARG A 107 14.15 13.04 8.50
C ARG A 107 13.25 13.29 9.71
N TYR A 108 12.08 13.88 9.51
CA TYR A 108 11.19 14.30 10.60
C TYR A 108 9.97 13.39 10.77
N ARG A 109 9.54 12.73 9.70
CA ARG A 109 8.31 11.95 9.69
C ARG A 109 8.54 10.44 9.60
N GLY A 110 9.80 10.00 9.47
CA GLY A 110 10.14 8.63 9.10
C GLY A 110 10.04 8.45 7.60
N GLU A 111 8.84 8.61 7.04
CA GLU A 111 8.61 8.58 5.59
C GLU A 111 7.76 9.76 5.11
N THR A 112 7.80 10.01 3.81
CA THR A 112 6.93 10.95 3.10
C THR A 112 6.32 10.28 1.88
N VAL A 113 5.14 10.76 1.47
CA VAL A 113 4.40 10.21 0.33
C VAL A 113 4.85 10.91 -0.96
N LYS A 114 5.27 10.12 -1.96
CA LYS A 114 5.52 10.57 -3.33
C LYS A 114 4.64 9.81 -4.31
N ALA A 115 4.00 10.52 -5.23
CA ALA A 115 3.19 9.97 -6.30
C ALA A 115 3.87 10.16 -7.66
N PHE A 116 3.92 9.10 -8.45
CA PHE A 116 4.25 9.14 -9.87
C PHE A 116 2.96 8.99 -10.65
N VAL A 117 2.72 9.87 -11.61
CA VAL A 117 1.46 9.91 -12.35
C VAL A 117 1.72 9.92 -13.84
N VAL A 118 1.03 9.04 -14.56
CA VAL A 118 1.00 8.99 -16.02
C VAL A 118 -0.34 9.55 -16.48
N LEU A 119 -0.28 10.53 -17.38
CA LEU A 119 -1.47 11.14 -17.95
C LEU A 119 -1.91 10.41 -19.21
N ARG A 120 -3.20 10.46 -19.50
CA ARG A 120 -3.75 9.99 -20.80
C ARG A 120 -3.26 10.88 -21.93
N PRO A 121 -3.07 10.35 -23.13
CA PRO A 121 -2.73 11.16 -24.30
C PRO A 121 -3.68 12.34 -24.49
N GLY A 122 -3.13 13.55 -24.60
CA GLY A 122 -3.91 14.77 -24.76
C GLY A 122 -4.48 15.37 -23.47
N SER A 123 -4.21 14.78 -22.32
CA SER A 123 -4.56 15.36 -21.01
C SER A 123 -3.67 16.56 -20.70
N SER A 124 -4.26 17.58 -20.09
CA SER A 124 -3.57 18.79 -19.61
C SER A 124 -3.61 18.93 -18.09
N VAL A 125 -3.92 17.86 -17.37
CA VAL A 125 -3.98 17.84 -15.90
C VAL A 125 -2.62 18.22 -15.34
N THR A 126 -2.63 19.16 -14.41
CA THR A 126 -1.42 19.69 -13.75
C THR A 126 -1.17 19.03 -12.39
N VAL A 127 0.05 19.14 -11.88
CA VAL A 127 0.42 18.67 -10.53
C VAL A 127 -0.41 19.37 -9.46
N GLU A 128 -0.72 20.65 -9.64
CA GLU A 128 -1.55 21.45 -8.75
C GLU A 128 -2.97 20.91 -8.68
N GLU A 129 -3.58 20.62 -9.83
CA GLU A 129 -4.93 20.03 -9.89
C GLU A 129 -5.00 18.65 -9.23
N ILE A 130 -3.97 17.82 -9.41
CA ILE A 130 -3.88 16.52 -8.72
C ILE A 130 -3.79 16.73 -7.21
N ARG A 131 -2.96 17.67 -6.75
CA ARG A 131 -2.80 17.95 -5.32
C ARG A 131 -4.08 18.49 -4.70
N ASP A 132 -4.75 19.42 -5.39
CA ASP A 132 -6.02 20.02 -4.93
C ASP A 132 -7.13 18.94 -4.85
N HIS A 133 -7.20 18.05 -5.82
CA HIS A 133 -8.13 16.91 -5.78
C HIS A 133 -7.84 16.00 -4.59
N CYS A 134 -6.58 15.60 -4.38
CA CYS A 134 -6.19 14.80 -3.21
C CYS A 134 -6.54 15.51 -1.91
N ALA A 135 -6.36 16.82 -1.82
CA ALA A 135 -6.68 17.59 -0.62
C ALA A 135 -8.20 17.65 -0.34
N ALA A 136 -9.03 17.53 -1.36
CA ALA A 136 -10.49 17.52 -1.22
C ALA A 136 -11.03 16.17 -0.73
N VAL A 137 -10.35 15.05 -1.01
CA VAL A 137 -10.87 13.70 -0.76
C VAL A 137 -10.07 12.89 0.27
N LEU A 138 -8.80 13.25 0.54
CA LEU A 138 -7.94 12.56 1.47
C LEU A 138 -7.69 13.36 2.76
N SER A 139 -7.39 12.65 3.84
CA SER A 139 -6.86 13.28 5.05
C SER A 139 -5.50 13.93 4.79
N ALA A 140 -5.22 15.05 5.44
CA ALA A 140 -4.05 15.90 5.17
C ALA A 140 -2.69 15.14 5.23
N TYR A 141 -2.58 14.12 6.07
CA TYR A 141 -1.34 13.33 6.19
C TYR A 141 -1.12 12.35 5.02
N LYS A 142 -2.18 12.02 4.23
CA LYS A 142 -2.15 11.14 3.07
C LYS A 142 -1.82 11.85 1.76
N ILE A 143 -1.94 13.18 1.73
CA ILE A 143 -1.70 13.98 0.52
C ILE A 143 -0.24 13.84 0.10
N PRO A 144 0.06 13.45 -1.16
CA PRO A 144 1.43 13.38 -1.65
C PRO A 144 2.14 14.73 -1.55
N ARG A 145 3.30 14.74 -0.92
CA ARG A 145 4.15 15.95 -0.85
C ARG A 145 4.85 16.24 -2.17
N GLU A 146 5.19 15.17 -2.86
CA GLU A 146 5.79 15.24 -4.18
C GLU A 146 4.92 14.49 -5.18
N ILE A 147 4.68 15.10 -6.33
CA ILE A 147 3.97 14.52 -7.46
C ILE A 147 4.85 14.72 -8.68
N GLU A 148 5.20 13.61 -9.34
CA GLU A 148 6.04 13.60 -10.53
C GLU A 148 5.24 13.04 -11.71
N LEU A 149 5.08 13.84 -12.77
CA LEU A 149 4.49 13.38 -14.02
C LEU A 149 5.53 12.58 -14.81
N ARG A 150 5.12 11.43 -15.34
CA ARG A 150 5.96 10.55 -16.16
C ARG A 150 5.23 10.08 -17.41
N ASP A 151 6.01 9.72 -18.42
CA ASP A 151 5.47 9.12 -19.65
C ASP A 151 5.08 7.65 -19.44
N ASP A 152 5.78 6.93 -18.55
CA ASP A 152 5.51 5.52 -18.20
C ASP A 152 6.04 5.20 -16.80
N LEU A 153 5.56 4.06 -16.25
CA LEU A 153 6.00 3.50 -14.97
C LEU A 153 6.77 2.19 -15.21
N PRO A 154 7.81 1.88 -14.42
CA PRO A 154 8.47 0.59 -14.49
C PRO A 154 7.49 -0.54 -14.14
N ARG A 155 7.48 -1.61 -14.97
CA ARG A 155 6.48 -2.68 -14.87
C ARG A 155 7.11 -4.05 -14.67
N THR A 156 6.35 -4.92 -14.05
CA THR A 156 6.60 -6.37 -14.07
C THR A 156 6.29 -6.94 -15.45
N VAL A 157 6.74 -8.16 -15.72
CA VAL A 157 6.40 -8.92 -16.95
C VAL A 157 4.86 -9.07 -17.12
N VAL A 158 4.12 -9.05 -16.02
CA VAL A 158 2.64 -9.12 -16.02
C VAL A 158 1.96 -7.74 -16.01
N GLY A 159 2.72 -6.65 -16.24
CA GLY A 159 2.19 -5.30 -16.44
C GLY A 159 1.93 -4.49 -15.17
N LYS A 160 2.20 -5.02 -13.97
CA LYS A 160 2.02 -4.26 -12.71
C LYS A 160 3.17 -3.30 -12.46
N ALA A 161 2.88 -2.09 -12.00
CA ALA A 161 3.90 -1.12 -11.57
C ALA A 161 4.83 -1.69 -10.48
N LEU A 162 6.12 -1.45 -10.65
CA LEU A 162 7.18 -1.94 -9.75
C LEU A 162 7.62 -0.86 -8.77
N ARG A 163 6.87 -0.68 -7.67
CA ARG A 163 7.19 0.30 -6.60
C ARG A 163 8.64 0.25 -6.17
N ARG A 164 9.21 -0.95 -6.01
CA ARG A 164 10.62 -1.12 -5.58
C ARG A 164 11.63 -0.45 -6.50
N LEU A 165 11.38 -0.38 -7.81
CA LEU A 165 12.27 0.28 -8.75
C LEU A 165 12.18 1.80 -8.63
N LEU A 166 10.98 2.33 -8.42
CA LEU A 166 10.76 3.75 -8.16
C LEU A 166 11.44 4.20 -6.87
N VAL A 167 11.33 3.40 -5.81
CA VAL A 167 12.04 3.66 -4.55
C VAL A 167 13.55 3.65 -4.76
N ALA A 168 14.10 2.64 -5.45
CA ALA A 168 15.53 2.54 -5.72
C ALA A 168 16.04 3.75 -6.52
N GLU A 169 15.30 4.15 -7.57
CA GLU A 169 15.61 5.33 -8.39
C GLU A 169 15.68 6.61 -7.57
N GLU A 170 14.74 6.82 -6.67
CA GLU A 170 14.70 8.01 -5.81
C GLU A 170 15.82 8.02 -4.77
N LEU A 171 16.14 6.86 -4.19
CA LEU A 171 17.26 6.74 -3.24
C LEU A 171 18.61 7.00 -3.94
N GLU A 172 18.79 6.56 -5.18
CA GLU A 172 19.98 6.86 -5.98
C GLU A 172 20.11 8.36 -6.27
N LYS A 173 19.00 9.04 -6.62
CA LYS A 173 18.96 10.50 -6.82
C LYS A 173 19.37 11.25 -5.55
N ALA A 174 18.88 10.81 -4.39
CA ALA A 174 19.18 11.42 -3.09
C ALA A 174 20.62 11.18 -2.62
N GLY A 175 21.22 10.01 -2.93
CA GLY A 175 22.58 9.65 -2.52
C GLY A 175 23.67 10.21 -3.44
N GLY A 176 23.34 10.75 -4.61
CA GLY A 176 24.26 11.32 -5.60
C GLY A 176 24.47 12.83 -5.51
N SER A 177 23.96 13.50 -4.47
CA SER A 177 24.05 14.96 -4.27
C SER A 177 25.00 15.35 -3.16
#